data_d33dd48772385181e3cefc70850d582e
#
_entry.id   d33dd48772385181e3cefc70850d582e
#
_cell.length_a   1.000
_cell.length_b   1.000
_cell.length_c   1.000
_cell.angle_alpha   90.00
_cell.angle_beta   90.00
_cell.angle_gamma   90.00
#
_symmetry.space_group_name_H-M   'P 1'
#
loop_
_entity.id
_entity.type
_entity.pdbx_description
1 polymer ?
#
loop_
_entity_poly.entity_id
_entity_poly.type
_entity_poly.pdbx_seq_one_letter_code
_entity_poly.pdbx_strand_id
1 'polypeptide(L)'
;MTSKQVFIIAGKRSAVAPRLGAFKSLTFYELAAQVVGDVLNEAKIDKSAVDELIVSNALGAGGNPARMVSLEAKLSLSVGGVSIDRQCCGGLDAISIGADLIKNGHAEIVVAGGVESYSKRPVRLHPENSDQPLVQYDRPAFAPAGFNDPDLAEATAKLAKKFGIIKKEQDEWSINSHLKALKSQNILRSEITPILNQKNDLFTRKLNQKICDRAPVLSDTITHANSAIEADAAAFLVLASERFLKNKIQKGVEVLGYAKSGVLPEETPLAPIGAIKKLLDQTGITLSKVTFIELMEAYAAQAILCTRECNLDLNKINIRGGALSRGHPIGASGTILAVRLFNEVINVPGTLGVASIAAAGGIGSAMMLKS
;
A
#
# COMPACT_ATOMS: atom_id res chain seq x y z
N MET A 1 -27.76 16.17 -7.62
CA MET A 1 -26.41 16.32 -8.22
C MET A 1 -25.96 14.93 -8.62
N THR A 2 -25.76 14.67 -9.92
CA THR A 2 -25.21 13.40 -10.40
C THR A 2 -23.80 13.23 -9.82
N SER A 3 -23.54 12.13 -9.12
CA SER A 3 -22.22 11.80 -8.57
C SER A 3 -21.22 11.81 -9.73
N LYS A 4 -20.22 12.68 -9.68
CA LYS A 4 -19.15 12.72 -10.66
C LYS A 4 -18.29 11.46 -10.46
N GLN A 5 -18.21 10.61 -11.49
CA GLN A 5 -17.39 9.41 -11.44
C GLN A 5 -15.90 9.78 -11.57
N VAL A 6 -15.06 9.00 -10.89
CA VAL A 6 -13.61 9.15 -10.93
C VAL A 6 -12.99 7.82 -11.39
N PHE A 7 -12.05 7.92 -12.29
CA PHE A 7 -11.42 6.75 -12.90
C PHE A 7 -9.91 6.76 -12.69
N ILE A 8 -9.35 5.61 -12.40
CA ILE A 8 -7.92 5.35 -12.53
C ILE A 8 -7.66 4.99 -13.98
N ILE A 9 -6.73 5.69 -14.63
CA ILE A 9 -6.41 5.53 -16.05
C ILE A 9 -5.04 4.92 -16.32
N ALA A 10 -4.15 4.95 -15.33
CA ALA A 10 -2.86 4.27 -15.35
C ALA A 10 -2.38 4.00 -13.92
N GLY A 11 -1.52 2.98 -13.76
CA GLY A 11 -0.94 2.65 -12.48
C GLY A 11 0.42 1.96 -12.63
N LYS A 12 1.46 2.54 -12.02
CA LYS A 12 2.84 2.02 -12.02
C LYS A 12 3.41 1.98 -10.61
N ARG A 13 4.40 1.10 -10.45
CA ARG A 13 5.22 1.03 -9.24
C ARG A 13 6.68 0.72 -9.59
N SER A 14 7.59 1.00 -8.72
CA SER A 14 8.93 0.43 -8.80
C SER A 14 8.89 -1.06 -8.44
N ALA A 15 9.98 -1.79 -8.70
CA ALA A 15 10.26 -3.00 -7.96
C ALA A 15 10.28 -2.66 -6.45
N VAL A 16 9.96 -3.64 -5.61
CA VAL A 16 10.16 -3.52 -4.15
C VAL A 16 11.52 -4.11 -3.82
N ALA A 17 12.39 -3.32 -3.21
CA ALA A 17 13.73 -3.72 -2.80
C ALA A 17 13.84 -3.79 -1.28
N PRO A 18 14.47 -4.82 -0.71
CA PRO A 18 14.78 -4.85 0.73
C PRO A 18 15.55 -3.60 1.14
N ARG A 19 15.36 -3.15 2.38
CA ARG A 19 16.16 -2.08 2.99
C ARG A 19 17.66 -2.36 2.80
N LEU A 20 18.43 -1.32 2.49
CA LEU A 20 19.86 -1.37 2.16
C LEU A 20 20.19 -2.20 0.90
N GLY A 21 19.17 -2.55 0.11
CA GLY A 21 19.27 -3.27 -1.15
C GLY A 21 19.55 -2.37 -2.36
N ALA A 22 18.96 -2.71 -3.50
CA ALA A 22 19.26 -2.08 -4.79
C ALA A 22 18.96 -0.57 -4.84
N PHE A 23 18.01 -0.08 -4.03
CA PHE A 23 17.61 1.34 -4.04
C PHE A 23 18.24 2.18 -2.92
N LYS A 24 19.20 1.62 -2.15
CA LYS A 24 19.85 2.31 -1.02
C LYS A 24 20.53 3.64 -1.37
N SER A 25 20.91 3.85 -2.62
CA SER A 25 21.52 5.10 -3.08
C SER A 25 20.50 6.20 -3.41
N LEU A 26 19.25 5.83 -3.73
CA LEU A 26 18.21 6.76 -4.12
C LEU A 26 17.53 7.38 -2.90
N THR A 27 17.26 8.67 -3.00
CA THR A 27 16.33 9.34 -2.09
C THR A 27 14.89 8.94 -2.44
N PHE A 28 13.95 9.16 -1.51
CA PHE A 28 12.54 8.86 -1.77
C PHE A 28 12.00 9.66 -2.97
N TYR A 29 12.39 10.91 -3.15
CA TYR A 29 11.90 11.74 -4.26
C TYR A 29 12.50 11.34 -5.60
N GLU A 30 13.78 10.94 -5.68
CA GLU A 30 14.38 10.39 -6.90
C GLU A 30 13.71 9.06 -7.32
N LEU A 31 13.38 8.21 -6.34
CA LEU A 31 12.67 6.96 -6.58
C LEU A 31 11.22 7.22 -7.07
N ALA A 32 10.50 8.13 -6.39
CA ALA A 32 9.13 8.48 -6.72
C ALA A 32 8.99 9.17 -8.08
N ALA A 33 9.88 10.12 -8.39
CA ALA A 33 9.81 10.92 -9.61
C ALA A 33 9.89 10.06 -10.89
N GLN A 34 10.67 8.97 -10.87
CA GLN A 34 10.77 8.04 -12.00
C GLN A 34 9.44 7.31 -12.23
N VAL A 35 8.76 6.88 -11.16
CA VAL A 35 7.46 6.22 -11.26
C VAL A 35 6.36 7.20 -11.67
N VAL A 36 6.38 8.44 -11.15
CA VAL A 36 5.46 9.52 -11.57
C VAL A 36 5.63 9.81 -13.07
N GLY A 37 6.86 9.91 -13.55
CA GLY A 37 7.12 10.12 -14.98
C GLY A 37 6.57 8.99 -15.85
N ASP A 38 6.80 7.73 -15.45
CA ASP A 38 6.37 6.55 -16.20
C ASP A 38 4.85 6.38 -16.20
N VAL A 39 4.18 6.59 -15.07
CA VAL A 39 2.72 6.48 -15.00
C VAL A 39 2.01 7.57 -15.81
N LEU A 40 2.57 8.78 -15.89
CA LEU A 40 2.05 9.85 -16.75
C LEU A 40 2.25 9.53 -18.23
N ASN A 41 3.40 8.97 -18.61
CA ASN A 41 3.68 8.50 -19.96
C ASN A 41 2.70 7.40 -20.39
N GLU A 42 2.43 6.42 -19.51
CA GLU A 42 1.43 5.37 -19.77
C GLU A 42 0.02 5.94 -19.91
N ALA A 43 -0.34 6.89 -19.06
CA ALA A 43 -1.61 7.61 -19.13
C ALA A 43 -1.70 8.54 -20.35
N LYS A 44 -0.60 8.83 -21.05
CA LYS A 44 -0.49 9.83 -22.11
C LYS A 44 -0.96 11.22 -21.66
N ILE A 45 -0.56 11.59 -20.44
CA ILE A 45 -0.87 12.86 -19.79
C ILE A 45 0.39 13.72 -19.80
N ASP A 46 0.26 14.95 -20.30
CA ASP A 46 1.30 15.95 -20.17
C ASP A 46 1.47 16.37 -18.70
N LYS A 47 2.71 16.58 -18.27
CA LYS A 47 3.03 16.98 -16.89
C LYS A 47 2.37 18.31 -16.49
N SER A 48 2.11 19.21 -17.46
CA SER A 48 1.42 20.49 -17.25
C SER A 48 -0.09 20.33 -17.03
N ALA A 49 -0.67 19.17 -17.35
CA ALA A 49 -2.10 18.90 -17.16
C ALA A 49 -2.42 18.31 -15.78
N VAL A 50 -1.41 18.05 -14.95
CA VAL A 50 -1.60 17.57 -13.58
C VAL A 50 -2.01 18.73 -12.69
N ASP A 51 -3.17 18.59 -12.05
CA ASP A 51 -3.69 19.61 -11.13
C ASP A 51 -3.10 19.46 -9.72
N GLU A 52 -2.94 18.21 -9.24
CA GLU A 52 -2.43 17.95 -7.89
C GLU A 52 -1.64 16.62 -7.83
N LEU A 53 -0.66 16.59 -6.91
CA LEU A 53 0.11 15.40 -6.54
C LEU A 53 -0.09 15.10 -5.06
N ILE A 54 -0.57 13.89 -4.72
CA ILE A 54 -0.76 13.45 -3.33
C ILE A 54 0.18 12.30 -3.05
N VAL A 55 1.07 12.46 -2.07
CA VAL A 55 2.09 11.47 -1.74
C VAL A 55 1.99 11.03 -0.29
N SER A 56 1.80 9.75 -0.08
CA SER A 56 1.99 9.12 1.23
C SER A 56 3.47 8.83 1.47
N ASN A 57 3.97 9.26 2.62
CA ASN A 57 5.32 8.98 3.10
C ASN A 57 5.33 9.02 4.63
N ALA A 58 5.77 7.97 5.28
CA ALA A 58 5.72 7.83 6.74
C ALA A 58 7.09 8.00 7.43
N LEU A 59 8.18 7.71 6.72
CA LEU A 59 9.54 7.73 7.25
C LEU A 59 10.36 8.94 6.78
N GLY A 60 9.74 9.90 6.11
CA GLY A 60 10.42 11.02 5.51
C GLY A 60 11.13 11.94 6.48
N ALA A 61 12.05 12.73 5.96
CA ALA A 61 12.93 13.64 6.71
C ALA A 61 12.27 14.98 7.08
N GLY A 62 10.94 15.11 6.96
CA GLY A 62 10.25 16.38 7.16
C GLY A 62 10.13 17.22 5.87
N GLY A 63 9.70 18.46 6.01
CA GLY A 63 9.34 19.30 4.88
C GLY A 63 8.04 18.82 4.21
N ASN A 64 7.93 19.03 2.90
CA ASN A 64 6.81 18.52 2.11
C ASN A 64 7.32 17.48 1.09
N PRO A 65 7.30 16.18 1.42
CA PRO A 65 7.72 15.13 0.50
C PRO A 65 7.05 15.19 -0.88
N ALA A 66 5.74 15.47 -0.94
CA ALA A 66 5.03 15.59 -2.20
C ALA A 66 5.56 16.73 -3.07
N ARG A 67 5.92 17.88 -2.47
CA ARG A 67 6.52 18.99 -3.21
C ARG A 67 7.90 18.61 -3.76
N MET A 68 8.72 17.89 -2.98
CA MET A 68 10.02 17.40 -3.45
C MET A 68 9.85 16.46 -4.65
N VAL A 69 8.88 15.54 -4.58
CA VAL A 69 8.56 14.63 -5.70
C VAL A 69 8.05 15.42 -6.92
N SER A 70 7.16 16.41 -6.72
CA SER A 70 6.63 17.24 -7.80
C SER A 70 7.74 17.97 -8.58
N LEU A 71 8.67 18.58 -7.86
CA LEU A 71 9.83 19.29 -8.45
C LEU A 71 10.77 18.34 -9.16
N GLU A 72 11.13 17.21 -8.55
CA GLU A 72 12.02 16.20 -9.13
C GLU A 72 11.41 15.56 -10.38
N ALA A 73 10.08 15.26 -10.36
CA ALA A 73 9.34 14.76 -11.52
C ALA A 73 9.15 15.82 -12.62
N LYS A 74 9.54 17.07 -12.36
CA LYS A 74 9.37 18.23 -13.29
C LYS A 74 7.90 18.44 -13.67
N LEU A 75 6.98 18.34 -12.70
CA LEU A 75 5.60 18.78 -12.87
C LEU A 75 5.54 20.30 -12.94
N SER A 76 4.38 20.86 -13.32
CA SER A 76 4.19 22.31 -13.29
C SER A 76 4.49 22.87 -11.89
N LEU A 77 5.10 24.05 -11.83
CA LEU A 77 5.37 24.74 -10.55
C LEU A 77 4.09 25.05 -9.76
N SER A 78 2.93 25.07 -10.43
CA SER A 78 1.61 25.23 -9.80
C SER A 78 1.17 23.99 -9.01
N VAL A 79 1.74 22.81 -9.26
CA VAL A 79 1.46 21.58 -8.50
C VAL A 79 2.17 21.66 -7.16
N GLY A 80 1.43 22.07 -6.13
CA GLY A 80 1.96 22.30 -4.79
C GLY A 80 2.44 21.01 -4.10
N GLY A 81 1.69 19.95 -4.27
CA GLY A 81 1.90 18.65 -3.67
C GLY A 81 1.38 18.58 -2.22
N VAL A 82 0.58 17.55 -1.93
CA VAL A 82 0.04 17.27 -0.61
C VAL A 82 0.71 16.01 -0.06
N SER A 83 1.43 16.14 1.04
CA SER A 83 2.01 15.01 1.76
C SER A 83 1.06 14.53 2.84
N ILE A 84 0.86 13.22 2.93
CA ILE A 84 0.06 12.61 3.98
C ILE A 84 0.86 11.54 4.72
N ASP A 85 0.66 11.46 6.02
CA ASP A 85 1.07 10.34 6.84
C ASP A 85 -0.18 9.70 7.48
N ARG A 86 -0.48 8.52 7.04
CA ARG A 86 -1.47 7.59 7.59
C ARG A 86 -0.83 6.22 7.72
N GLN A 87 0.48 6.21 7.92
CA GLN A 87 1.29 5.00 7.98
C GLN A 87 1.00 4.10 6.76
N CYS A 88 0.86 2.80 6.95
CA CYS A 88 0.64 1.84 5.87
C CYS A 88 -0.65 2.10 5.05
N CYS A 89 -1.68 2.71 5.65
CA CYS A 89 -2.93 3.07 4.96
C CYS A 89 -2.77 4.26 4.00
N GLY A 90 -1.72 5.08 4.18
CA GLY A 90 -1.57 6.36 3.50
C GLY A 90 -1.68 6.29 1.98
N GLY A 91 -1.17 5.21 1.37
CA GLY A 91 -1.25 5.03 -0.08
C GLY A 91 -2.69 4.89 -0.62
N LEU A 92 -3.56 4.12 0.04
CA LEU A 92 -4.99 4.07 -0.31
C LEU A 92 -5.70 5.39 0.02
N ASP A 93 -5.32 6.02 1.12
CA ASP A 93 -5.92 7.28 1.54
C ASP A 93 -5.54 8.44 0.60
N ALA A 94 -4.32 8.45 0.02
CA ALA A 94 -3.92 9.39 -1.02
C ALA A 94 -4.84 9.29 -2.24
N ILE A 95 -5.17 8.08 -2.68
CA ILE A 95 -6.07 7.83 -3.81
C ILE A 95 -7.49 8.31 -3.45
N SER A 96 -7.98 8.04 -2.23
CA SER A 96 -9.31 8.48 -1.81
C SER A 96 -9.43 10.00 -1.76
N ILE A 97 -8.41 10.71 -1.26
CA ILE A 97 -8.36 12.17 -1.22
C ILE A 97 -8.33 12.74 -2.66
N GLY A 98 -7.51 12.16 -3.54
CA GLY A 98 -7.48 12.55 -4.95
C GLY A 98 -8.82 12.36 -5.65
N ALA A 99 -9.51 11.25 -5.37
CA ALA A 99 -10.85 11.00 -5.88
C ALA A 99 -11.86 12.05 -5.36
N ASP A 100 -11.76 12.47 -4.10
CA ASP A 100 -12.62 13.52 -3.54
C ASP A 100 -12.37 14.89 -4.17
N LEU A 101 -11.12 15.27 -4.43
CA LEU A 101 -10.81 16.50 -5.15
C LEU A 101 -11.48 16.53 -6.52
N ILE A 102 -11.43 15.42 -7.27
CA ILE A 102 -12.07 15.31 -8.60
C ILE A 102 -13.59 15.32 -8.48
N LYS A 103 -14.18 14.54 -7.56
CA LYS A 103 -15.64 14.49 -7.34
C LYS A 103 -16.23 15.88 -7.03
N ASN A 104 -15.50 16.68 -6.26
CA ASN A 104 -15.92 18.01 -5.88
C ASN A 104 -15.57 19.09 -6.93
N GLY A 105 -14.89 18.73 -8.02
CA GLY A 105 -14.57 19.63 -9.13
C GLY A 105 -13.38 20.55 -8.85
N HIS A 106 -12.54 20.23 -7.87
CA HIS A 106 -11.31 20.96 -7.57
C HIS A 106 -10.13 20.53 -8.45
N ALA A 107 -10.22 19.37 -9.10
CA ALA A 107 -9.22 18.85 -10.02
C ALA A 107 -9.86 18.01 -11.13
N GLU A 108 -9.19 17.90 -12.27
CA GLU A 108 -9.53 16.98 -13.38
C GLU A 108 -8.56 15.80 -13.41
N ILE A 109 -7.26 16.05 -13.14
CA ILE A 109 -6.17 15.07 -13.15
C ILE A 109 -5.41 15.16 -11.84
N VAL A 110 -5.40 14.05 -11.10
CA VAL A 110 -4.62 13.91 -9.86
C VAL A 110 -3.67 12.73 -9.99
N VAL A 111 -2.41 12.94 -9.64
CA VAL A 111 -1.47 11.84 -9.42
C VAL A 111 -1.45 11.53 -7.93
N ALA A 112 -1.83 10.31 -7.56
CA ALA A 112 -1.92 9.91 -6.15
C ALA A 112 -1.16 8.61 -5.91
N GLY A 113 -0.42 8.57 -4.79
CA GLY A 113 0.34 7.39 -4.48
C GLY A 113 1.16 7.50 -3.21
N GLY A 114 2.25 6.78 -3.19
CA GLY A 114 3.15 6.81 -2.05
C GLY A 114 4.53 6.29 -2.37
N VAL A 115 5.46 6.65 -1.52
CA VAL A 115 6.85 6.24 -1.59
C VAL A 115 7.40 6.01 -0.20
N GLU A 116 8.28 5.05 -0.07
CA GLU A 116 9.07 4.87 1.14
C GLU A 116 10.50 4.50 0.80
N SER A 117 11.45 5.08 1.53
CA SER A 117 12.85 4.69 1.53
C SER A 117 13.29 4.41 2.96
N TYR A 118 13.19 3.15 3.37
CA TYR A 118 13.77 2.70 4.63
C TYR A 118 15.29 2.87 4.65
N SER A 119 15.91 2.73 3.48
CA SER A 119 17.37 2.86 3.32
C SER A 119 17.88 4.27 3.60
N LYS A 120 17.06 5.30 3.36
CA LYS A 120 17.41 6.72 3.54
C LYS A 120 16.57 7.41 4.61
N ARG A 121 15.89 6.64 5.48
CA ARG A 121 15.13 7.24 6.59
C ARG A 121 16.06 8.03 7.51
N PRO A 122 15.60 9.17 8.07
CA PRO A 122 16.37 9.92 9.03
C PRO A 122 16.56 9.15 10.33
N VAL A 123 17.66 9.42 11.02
CA VAL A 123 17.83 9.01 12.41
C VAL A 123 16.97 9.93 13.28
N ARG A 124 16.13 9.34 14.13
CA ARG A 124 15.24 10.06 15.04
C ARG A 124 15.84 10.10 16.43
N LEU A 125 15.87 11.30 16.99
CA LEU A 125 16.41 11.56 18.32
C LEU A 125 15.41 12.44 19.10
N HIS A 126 15.23 12.17 20.37
CA HIS A 126 14.50 13.07 21.29
C HIS A 126 15.19 13.11 22.66
N PRO A 127 15.09 14.21 23.42
CA PRO A 127 15.45 14.20 24.82
C PRO A 127 14.34 13.53 25.63
N GLU A 128 14.69 12.71 26.63
CA GLU A 128 13.72 12.22 27.61
C GLU A 128 13.21 13.36 28.50
N ASN A 129 14.12 14.29 28.85
CA ASN A 129 13.84 15.58 29.52
C ASN A 129 14.75 16.65 28.90
N SER A 130 14.38 17.94 29.05
CA SER A 130 15.09 19.08 28.44
C SER A 130 16.60 19.10 28.71
N ASP A 131 17.05 18.55 29.81
CA ASP A 131 18.45 18.58 30.27
C ASP A 131 19.19 17.25 30.07
N GLN A 132 18.56 16.27 29.43
CA GLN A 132 19.16 14.95 29.19
C GLN A 132 19.73 14.83 27.75
N PRO A 133 20.71 13.93 27.54
CA PRO A 133 21.21 13.61 26.21
C PRO A 133 20.10 13.13 25.28
N LEU A 134 20.25 13.42 23.98
CA LEU A 134 19.37 12.91 22.94
C LEU A 134 19.42 11.39 22.89
N VAL A 135 18.29 10.74 22.91
CA VAL A 135 18.14 9.29 22.79
C VAL A 135 17.59 8.93 21.41
N GLN A 136 18.30 8.03 20.72
CA GLN A 136 17.84 7.51 19.44
C GLN A 136 16.66 6.55 19.63
N TYR A 137 15.65 6.72 18.79
CA TYR A 137 14.53 5.77 18.69
C TYR A 137 14.22 5.40 17.26
N ASP A 138 13.90 4.14 17.02
CA ASP A 138 13.54 3.62 15.70
C ASP A 138 12.02 3.59 15.50
N ARG A 139 11.27 3.22 16.53
CA ARG A 139 9.83 3.15 16.54
C ARG A 139 9.23 4.38 17.25
N PRO A 140 8.47 5.23 16.51
CA PRO A 140 7.69 6.29 17.16
C PRO A 140 6.52 5.67 17.93
N ALA A 141 5.98 6.41 18.90
CA ALA A 141 4.70 6.06 19.50
C ALA A 141 3.58 6.21 18.47
N PHE A 142 2.69 5.23 18.40
CA PHE A 142 1.50 5.26 17.55
C PHE A 142 0.22 5.56 18.34
N ALA A 143 0.31 5.59 19.66
CA ALA A 143 -0.78 5.99 20.54
C ALA A 143 -0.25 6.85 21.69
N PRO A 144 -1.05 7.79 22.23
CA PRO A 144 -0.67 8.60 23.36
C PRO A 144 -0.71 7.77 24.66
N ALA A 145 -0.14 8.34 25.75
CA ALA A 145 -0.24 7.76 27.07
C ALA A 145 -1.70 7.47 27.45
N GLY A 146 -1.94 6.30 28.06
CA GLY A 146 -3.27 5.80 28.39
C GLY A 146 -3.82 4.75 27.42
N PHE A 147 -3.22 4.61 26.25
CA PHE A 147 -3.48 3.49 25.34
C PHE A 147 -2.34 2.48 25.41
N ASN A 148 -2.67 1.22 25.19
CA ASN A 148 -1.68 0.18 25.00
C ASN A 148 -1.13 0.27 23.57
N ASP A 149 0.20 0.48 23.43
CA ASP A 149 0.87 0.64 22.14
C ASP A 149 2.02 -0.39 21.99
N PRO A 150 1.71 -1.70 21.89
CA PRO A 150 2.70 -2.74 21.79
C PRO A 150 3.42 -2.71 20.44
N ASP A 151 4.54 -3.43 20.35
CA ASP A 151 5.10 -3.77 19.03
C ASP A 151 4.07 -4.53 18.18
N LEU A 152 4.06 -4.27 16.87
CA LEU A 152 3.05 -4.87 15.97
C LEU A 152 3.20 -6.38 15.85
N ALA A 153 4.42 -6.93 15.96
CA ALA A 153 4.61 -8.38 15.99
C ALA A 153 4.05 -8.99 17.27
N GLU A 154 4.21 -8.31 18.42
CA GLU A 154 3.64 -8.72 19.69
C GLU A 154 2.10 -8.66 19.66
N ALA A 155 1.53 -7.55 19.18
CA ALA A 155 0.08 -7.39 19.01
C ALA A 155 -0.49 -8.50 18.10
N THR A 156 0.20 -8.78 16.99
CA THR A 156 -0.21 -9.82 16.04
C THR A 156 -0.12 -11.22 16.64
N ALA A 157 0.94 -11.52 17.41
CA ALA A 157 1.11 -12.80 18.10
C ALA A 157 -0.02 -13.06 19.11
N LYS A 158 -0.37 -12.06 19.91
CA LYS A 158 -1.48 -12.13 20.89
C LYS A 158 -2.81 -12.44 20.18
N LEU A 159 -3.09 -11.78 19.05
CA LEU A 159 -4.29 -12.04 18.26
C LEU A 159 -4.24 -13.42 17.58
N ALA A 160 -3.10 -13.82 17.02
CA ALA A 160 -2.95 -15.16 16.45
C ALA A 160 -3.28 -16.24 17.48
N LYS A 161 -2.78 -16.12 18.70
CA LYS A 161 -3.11 -17.00 19.81
C LYS A 161 -4.59 -16.98 20.17
N LYS A 162 -5.19 -15.77 20.30
CA LYS A 162 -6.61 -15.58 20.61
C LYS A 162 -7.55 -16.24 19.60
N PHE A 163 -7.19 -16.19 18.30
CA PHE A 163 -7.98 -16.73 17.20
C PHE A 163 -7.52 -18.11 16.73
N GLY A 164 -6.62 -18.78 17.45
CA GLY A 164 -6.17 -20.13 17.15
C GLY A 164 -5.41 -20.25 15.82
N ILE A 165 -4.69 -19.20 15.39
CA ILE A 165 -3.89 -19.20 14.17
C ILE A 165 -2.50 -19.74 14.52
N ILE A 166 -2.19 -20.97 14.10
CA ILE A 166 -0.95 -21.63 14.42
C ILE A 166 0.20 -21.26 13.46
N LYS A 167 1.45 -21.43 13.88
CA LYS A 167 2.64 -21.10 13.08
C LYS A 167 2.63 -21.78 11.71
N LYS A 168 2.22 -23.05 11.64
CA LYS A 168 2.18 -23.81 10.39
C LYS A 168 1.31 -23.14 9.32
N GLU A 169 0.13 -22.65 9.68
CA GLU A 169 -0.76 -21.93 8.75
C GLU A 169 -0.13 -20.62 8.25
N GLN A 170 0.58 -19.91 9.14
CA GLN A 170 1.28 -18.68 8.80
C GLN A 170 2.43 -18.94 7.82
N ASP A 171 3.19 -19.98 8.06
CA ASP A 171 4.30 -20.39 7.19
C ASP A 171 3.79 -20.84 5.81
N GLU A 172 2.71 -21.65 5.76
CA GLU A 172 2.06 -22.07 4.52
C GLU A 172 1.52 -20.87 3.71
N TRP A 173 0.92 -19.88 4.39
CA TRP A 173 0.51 -18.63 3.74
C TRP A 173 1.68 -17.92 3.07
N SER A 174 2.79 -17.76 3.80
CA SER A 174 4.00 -17.11 3.29
C SER A 174 4.61 -17.86 2.11
N ILE A 175 4.72 -19.18 2.20
CA ILE A 175 5.20 -20.05 1.12
C ILE A 175 4.33 -19.86 -0.14
N ASN A 176 3.01 -19.86 0.02
CA ASN A 176 2.07 -19.65 -1.08
C ASN A 176 2.17 -18.25 -1.68
N SER A 177 2.36 -17.20 -0.86
CA SER A 177 2.56 -15.83 -1.35
C SER A 177 3.80 -15.75 -2.25
N HIS A 178 4.93 -16.29 -1.81
CA HIS A 178 6.14 -16.37 -2.64
C HIS A 178 5.94 -17.20 -3.91
N LEU A 179 5.27 -18.34 -3.83
CA LEU A 179 5.01 -19.22 -4.96
C LEU A 179 4.16 -18.53 -6.04
N LYS A 180 3.07 -17.85 -5.62
CA LYS A 180 2.23 -17.05 -6.49
C LYS A 180 3.02 -15.94 -7.19
N ALA A 181 3.88 -15.22 -6.45
CA ALA A 181 4.73 -14.15 -7.00
C ALA A 181 5.73 -14.69 -8.03
N LEU A 182 6.41 -15.81 -7.74
CA LEU A 182 7.35 -16.46 -8.67
C LEU A 182 6.65 -16.85 -9.99
N LYS A 183 5.47 -17.47 -9.91
CA LYS A 183 4.70 -17.88 -11.09
C LYS A 183 4.21 -16.68 -11.92
N SER A 184 4.08 -15.51 -11.30
CA SER A 184 3.49 -14.33 -11.92
C SER A 184 4.51 -13.27 -12.37
N GLN A 185 5.81 -13.52 -12.25
CA GLN A 185 6.88 -12.54 -12.53
C GLN A 185 6.73 -11.83 -13.88
N ASN A 186 6.40 -12.57 -14.94
CA ASN A 186 6.27 -11.98 -16.27
C ASN A 186 5.09 -10.99 -16.35
N ILE A 187 3.99 -11.27 -15.65
CA ILE A 187 2.82 -10.38 -15.60
C ILE A 187 3.13 -9.17 -14.72
N LEU A 188 3.77 -9.38 -13.56
CA LEU A 188 4.13 -8.31 -12.64
C LEU A 188 5.09 -7.28 -13.25
N ARG A 189 5.92 -7.68 -14.24
CA ARG A 189 6.82 -6.75 -14.94
C ARG A 189 6.11 -5.63 -15.66
N SER A 190 4.88 -5.83 -16.13
CA SER A 190 4.14 -4.80 -16.86
C SER A 190 3.76 -3.60 -16.00
N GLU A 191 3.64 -3.79 -14.69
CA GLU A 191 3.33 -2.73 -13.73
C GLU A 191 4.58 -2.07 -13.12
N ILE A 192 5.77 -2.65 -13.36
CA ILE A 192 7.03 -2.19 -12.76
C ILE A 192 7.76 -1.24 -13.69
N THR A 193 7.99 -0.01 -13.22
CA THR A 193 8.92 0.96 -13.80
C THR A 193 10.35 0.48 -13.55
N PRO A 194 11.14 0.20 -14.60
CA PRO A 194 12.52 -0.26 -14.44
C PRO A 194 13.42 0.84 -13.88
N ILE A 195 13.84 0.73 -12.63
CA ILE A 195 14.75 1.66 -11.96
C ILE A 195 16.05 0.92 -11.63
N LEU A 196 17.21 1.47 -11.97
CA LEU A 196 18.51 0.80 -11.85
C LEU A 196 18.48 -0.64 -12.42
N ASN A 197 17.81 -0.82 -13.56
CA ASN A 197 17.60 -2.11 -14.24
C ASN A 197 16.82 -3.16 -13.43
N GLN A 198 16.19 -2.80 -12.30
CA GLN A 198 15.35 -3.70 -11.54
C GLN A 198 13.97 -3.81 -12.18
N LYS A 199 13.60 -5.00 -12.63
CA LYS A 199 12.32 -5.31 -13.33
C LYS A 199 11.46 -6.32 -12.57
N ASN A 200 11.88 -6.77 -11.40
CA ASN A 200 11.18 -7.73 -10.55
C ASN A 200 11.34 -7.33 -9.09
N ASP A 201 10.41 -7.76 -8.25
CA ASP A 201 10.53 -7.62 -6.80
C ASP A 201 11.70 -8.47 -6.27
N LEU A 202 12.56 -7.87 -5.44
CA LEU A 202 13.88 -8.40 -5.14
C LEU A 202 13.91 -9.37 -3.93
N PHE A 203 12.81 -9.49 -3.20
CA PHE A 203 12.72 -10.40 -2.06
C PHE A 203 12.03 -11.72 -2.41
N THR A 204 11.34 -11.79 -3.55
CA THR A 204 10.64 -13.00 -4.00
C THR A 204 11.61 -14.16 -4.20
N ARG A 205 11.39 -15.26 -3.50
CA ARG A 205 12.28 -16.42 -3.47
C ARG A 205 11.52 -17.74 -3.33
N LYS A 206 12.20 -18.87 -3.56
CA LYS A 206 11.69 -20.21 -3.26
C LYS A 206 11.70 -20.44 -1.75
N LEU A 207 10.67 -19.92 -1.05
CA LEU A 207 10.46 -20.18 0.36
C LEU A 207 9.94 -21.61 0.55
N ASN A 208 10.40 -22.32 1.59
CA ASN A 208 9.94 -23.65 1.94
C ASN A 208 9.92 -23.83 3.47
N GLN A 209 9.31 -24.93 3.96
CA GLN A 209 9.16 -25.18 5.39
C GLN A 209 10.48 -25.18 6.15
N LYS A 210 11.54 -25.77 5.59
CA LYS A 210 12.87 -25.81 6.27
C LYS A 210 13.44 -24.42 6.53
N ILE A 211 13.16 -23.44 5.63
CA ILE A 211 13.56 -22.04 5.82
C ILE A 211 12.68 -21.39 6.89
N CYS A 212 11.36 -21.64 6.86
CA CYS A 212 10.43 -21.13 7.87
C CYS A 212 10.76 -21.64 9.29
N ASP A 213 11.14 -22.91 9.42
CA ASP A 213 11.49 -23.53 10.71
C ASP A 213 12.74 -22.90 11.34
N ARG A 214 13.65 -22.36 10.51
CA ARG A 214 14.91 -21.72 10.95
C ARG A 214 14.82 -20.20 11.05
N ALA A 215 13.69 -19.63 10.68
CA ALA A 215 13.53 -18.18 10.69
C ALA A 215 13.58 -17.62 12.12
N PRO A 216 14.34 -16.55 12.38
CA PRO A 216 14.35 -15.91 13.69
C PRO A 216 12.94 -15.50 14.13
N VAL A 217 12.64 -15.74 15.39
CA VAL A 217 11.37 -15.36 16.01
C VAL A 217 11.37 -13.87 16.29
N LEU A 218 10.28 -13.19 15.98
CA LEU A 218 10.00 -11.81 16.36
C LEU A 218 9.16 -11.76 17.65
N SER A 219 8.08 -12.55 17.68
CA SER A 219 7.23 -12.69 18.87
C SER A 219 6.39 -13.97 18.75
N ASP A 220 6.54 -14.92 19.69
CA ASP A 220 5.80 -16.19 19.74
C ASP A 220 5.84 -16.93 18.37
N THR A 221 4.72 -17.05 17.68
CA THR A 221 4.61 -17.70 16.37
C THR A 221 4.98 -16.80 15.19
N ILE A 222 5.16 -15.51 15.41
CA ILE A 222 5.56 -14.55 14.40
C ILE A 222 7.06 -14.59 14.19
N THR A 223 7.49 -14.79 12.96
CA THR A 223 8.91 -14.92 12.58
C THR A 223 9.23 -14.03 11.37
N HIS A 224 10.51 -13.87 11.05
CA HIS A 224 10.92 -13.20 9.81
C HIS A 224 10.47 -13.90 8.53
N ALA A 225 10.02 -15.17 8.58
CA ALA A 225 9.49 -15.86 7.40
C ALA A 225 8.00 -15.56 7.14
N ASN A 226 7.25 -15.19 8.19
CA ASN A 226 5.82 -14.92 8.10
C ASN A 226 5.46 -13.46 8.40
N SER A 227 6.46 -12.57 8.28
CA SER A 227 6.35 -11.12 8.37
C SER A 227 6.92 -10.45 7.12
N ALA A 228 6.30 -9.37 6.66
CA ALA A 228 6.84 -8.60 5.55
C ALA A 228 8.07 -7.79 5.99
N ILE A 229 9.09 -7.77 5.14
CA ILE A 229 10.35 -7.08 5.45
C ILE A 229 10.25 -5.57 5.16
N GLU A 230 11.07 -4.76 5.84
CA GLU A 230 11.31 -3.36 5.51
C GLU A 230 11.85 -3.23 4.09
N ALA A 231 11.29 -2.30 3.31
CA ALA A 231 11.63 -2.18 1.90
C ALA A 231 11.54 -0.74 1.38
N ASP A 232 12.21 -0.50 0.26
CA ASP A 232 12.18 0.73 -0.52
C ASP A 232 11.32 0.51 -1.76
N ALA A 233 10.32 1.36 -2.00
CA ALA A 233 9.55 1.38 -3.24
C ALA A 233 8.72 2.66 -3.38
N ALA A 234 8.26 2.92 -4.61
CA ALA A 234 7.28 3.93 -4.95
C ALA A 234 6.16 3.32 -5.81
N ALA A 235 4.94 3.84 -5.66
CA ALA A 235 3.80 3.46 -6.49
C ALA A 235 2.87 4.66 -6.68
N PHE A 236 2.35 4.85 -7.90
CA PHE A 236 1.47 5.96 -8.24
C PHE A 236 0.40 5.53 -9.24
N LEU A 237 -0.75 6.19 -9.14
CA LEU A 237 -1.89 6.08 -10.03
C LEU A 237 -2.24 7.46 -10.59
N VAL A 238 -2.73 7.50 -11.83
CA VAL A 238 -3.33 8.70 -12.41
C VAL A 238 -4.84 8.56 -12.31
N LEU A 239 -5.45 9.50 -11.57
CA LEU A 239 -6.90 9.63 -11.47
C LEU A 239 -7.38 10.74 -12.41
N ALA A 240 -8.52 10.49 -13.06
CA ALA A 240 -9.13 11.42 -13.98
C ALA A 240 -10.64 11.52 -13.75
N SER A 241 -11.20 12.69 -14.06
CA SER A 241 -12.65 12.88 -14.04
C SER A 241 -13.32 12.18 -15.23
N GLU A 242 -14.59 11.85 -15.07
CA GLU A 242 -15.44 11.36 -16.18
C GLU A 242 -15.44 12.32 -17.38
N ARG A 243 -15.45 13.64 -17.11
CA ARG A 243 -15.41 14.68 -18.15
C ARG A 243 -14.15 14.59 -19.00
N PHE A 244 -13.01 14.37 -18.36
CA PHE A 244 -11.74 14.20 -19.06
C PHE A 244 -11.75 12.97 -19.96
N LEU A 245 -12.30 11.85 -19.48
CA LEU A 245 -12.37 10.59 -20.24
C LEU A 245 -13.32 10.65 -21.44
N LYS A 246 -14.45 11.34 -21.33
CA LYS A 246 -15.41 11.49 -22.45
C LYS A 246 -14.77 12.13 -23.68
N ASN A 247 -13.72 12.91 -23.50
CA ASN A 247 -13.00 13.58 -24.56
C ASN A 247 -11.79 12.74 -25.10
N LYS A 248 -11.54 11.56 -24.53
CA LYS A 248 -10.43 10.68 -24.92
C LYS A 248 -10.89 9.23 -25.01
N ILE A 249 -10.41 8.53 -26.06
CA ILE A 249 -10.63 7.07 -26.20
C ILE A 249 -9.65 6.36 -25.26
N GLN A 250 -9.90 6.39 -23.96
CA GLN A 250 -9.07 5.73 -22.96
C GLN A 250 -9.93 4.92 -21.99
N LYS A 251 -9.49 3.69 -21.69
CA LYS A 251 -10.12 2.85 -20.67
C LYS A 251 -9.75 3.37 -19.28
N GLY A 252 -10.69 3.33 -18.37
CA GLY A 252 -10.48 3.65 -16.97
C GLY A 252 -11.16 2.64 -16.06
N VAL A 253 -10.67 2.51 -14.84
CA VAL A 253 -11.25 1.71 -13.77
C VAL A 253 -11.86 2.66 -12.74
N GLU A 254 -13.16 2.55 -12.49
CA GLU A 254 -13.89 3.42 -11.59
C GLU A 254 -13.45 3.19 -10.13
N VAL A 255 -13.18 4.27 -9.40
CA VAL A 255 -13.08 4.26 -7.93
C VAL A 255 -14.50 4.28 -7.37
N LEU A 256 -15.06 3.08 -7.15
CA LEU A 256 -16.47 2.93 -6.79
C LEU A 256 -16.74 3.38 -5.35
N GLY A 257 -15.81 3.10 -4.43
CA GLY A 257 -15.95 3.48 -3.04
C GLY A 257 -14.66 3.25 -2.24
N TYR A 258 -14.63 3.85 -1.06
CA TYR A 258 -13.58 3.62 -0.06
C TYR A 258 -14.15 3.80 1.33
N ALA A 259 -13.57 3.09 2.30
CA ALA A 259 -13.98 3.15 3.69
C ALA A 259 -12.77 3.05 4.62
N LYS A 260 -12.93 3.62 5.81
CA LYS A 260 -11.93 3.64 6.88
C LYS A 260 -12.55 3.08 8.16
N SER A 261 -11.72 2.44 8.96
CA SER A 261 -12.10 1.90 10.28
C SER A 261 -11.03 2.27 11.31
N GLY A 262 -11.40 2.15 12.57
CA GLY A 262 -10.50 2.29 13.72
C GLY A 262 -10.79 1.19 14.73
N VAL A 263 -9.75 0.68 15.37
CA VAL A 263 -9.77 -0.26 16.49
C VAL A 263 -8.76 0.20 17.55
N LEU A 264 -8.68 -0.48 18.68
CA LEU A 264 -7.61 -0.21 19.64
C LEU A 264 -6.23 -0.42 19.01
N PRO A 265 -5.20 0.35 19.37
CA PRO A 265 -3.86 0.23 18.77
C PRO A 265 -3.28 -1.19 18.85
N GLU A 266 -3.50 -1.89 19.96
CA GLU A 266 -3.10 -3.30 20.13
C GLU A 266 -3.91 -4.30 19.28
N GLU A 267 -5.00 -3.85 18.68
CA GLU A 267 -5.84 -4.65 17.78
C GLU A 267 -5.64 -4.29 16.29
N THR A 268 -4.60 -3.56 15.95
CA THR A 268 -4.29 -3.13 14.57
C THR A 268 -4.55 -4.20 13.50
N PRO A 269 -4.19 -5.50 13.67
CA PRO A 269 -4.48 -6.54 12.69
C PRO A 269 -5.96 -6.74 12.34
N LEU A 270 -6.89 -6.31 13.20
CA LEU A 270 -8.36 -6.40 12.98
C LEU A 270 -8.92 -5.23 12.15
N ALA A 271 -8.18 -4.14 12.05
CA ALA A 271 -8.68 -2.91 11.43
C ALA A 271 -9.20 -3.09 9.97
N PRO A 272 -8.57 -3.88 9.09
CA PRO A 272 -9.08 -4.10 7.74
C PRO A 272 -10.49 -4.71 7.70
N ILE A 273 -10.84 -5.51 8.70
CA ILE A 273 -12.16 -6.18 8.78
C ILE A 273 -13.28 -5.15 8.82
N GLY A 274 -13.16 -4.15 9.72
CA GLY A 274 -14.12 -3.06 9.82
C GLY A 274 -14.20 -2.21 8.55
N ALA A 275 -13.05 -1.95 7.91
CA ALA A 275 -12.98 -1.18 6.67
C ALA A 275 -13.66 -1.92 5.50
N ILE A 276 -13.42 -3.23 5.35
CA ILE A 276 -14.07 -4.06 4.31
C ILE A 276 -15.58 -4.10 4.53
N LYS A 277 -16.04 -4.41 5.74
CA LYS A 277 -17.48 -4.46 6.06
C LYS A 277 -18.16 -3.13 5.74
N LYS A 278 -17.60 -2.03 6.21
CA LYS A 278 -18.14 -0.68 5.94
C LYS A 278 -18.14 -0.34 4.45
N LEU A 279 -17.12 -0.75 3.69
CA LEU A 279 -17.05 -0.54 2.25
C LEU A 279 -18.18 -1.30 1.52
N LEU A 280 -18.42 -2.55 1.88
CA LEU A 280 -19.51 -3.35 1.31
C LEU A 280 -20.88 -2.75 1.62
N ASP A 281 -21.10 -2.31 2.85
CA ASP A 281 -22.35 -1.64 3.27
C ASP A 281 -22.57 -0.33 2.49
N GLN A 282 -21.55 0.51 2.37
CA GLN A 282 -21.63 1.79 1.66
C GLN A 282 -21.89 1.64 0.16
N THR A 283 -21.36 0.58 -0.45
CA THR A 283 -21.51 0.34 -1.89
C THR A 283 -22.74 -0.51 -2.22
N GLY A 284 -23.36 -1.16 -1.23
CA GLY A 284 -24.46 -2.13 -1.43
C GLY A 284 -24.02 -3.39 -2.19
N ILE A 285 -22.70 -3.62 -2.26
CA ILE A 285 -22.13 -4.76 -3.00
C ILE A 285 -21.85 -5.91 -2.05
N THR A 286 -22.29 -7.10 -2.43
CA THR A 286 -21.98 -8.32 -1.68
C THR A 286 -20.59 -8.85 -2.05
N LEU A 287 -19.91 -9.44 -1.08
CA LEU A 287 -18.57 -10.01 -1.27
C LEU A 287 -18.50 -11.07 -2.38
N SER A 288 -19.58 -11.81 -2.62
CA SER A 288 -19.67 -12.82 -3.69
C SER A 288 -19.45 -12.24 -5.08
N LYS A 289 -19.80 -10.96 -5.30
CA LYS A 289 -19.59 -10.24 -6.56
C LYS A 289 -18.16 -9.74 -6.75
N VAL A 290 -17.35 -9.71 -5.69
CA VAL A 290 -15.96 -9.30 -5.77
C VAL A 290 -15.14 -10.40 -6.43
N THR A 291 -14.38 -10.04 -7.48
CA THR A 291 -13.57 -10.96 -8.29
C THR A 291 -12.13 -11.03 -7.79
N PHE A 292 -11.53 -9.89 -7.43
CA PHE A 292 -10.14 -9.79 -7.01
C PHE A 292 -10.03 -9.11 -5.65
N ILE A 293 -9.14 -9.60 -4.80
CA ILE A 293 -8.88 -9.04 -3.48
C ILE A 293 -7.37 -8.88 -3.31
N GLU A 294 -6.90 -7.64 -3.13
CA GLU A 294 -5.53 -7.33 -2.74
C GLU A 294 -5.51 -6.98 -1.25
N LEU A 295 -5.18 -7.94 -0.43
CA LEU A 295 -5.11 -7.81 1.03
C LEU A 295 -3.66 -7.63 1.47
N MET A 296 -3.39 -6.62 2.29
CA MET A 296 -2.06 -6.44 2.86
C MET A 296 -1.65 -7.64 3.72
N GLU A 297 -0.42 -8.09 3.52
CA GLU A 297 0.23 -9.17 4.26
C GLU A 297 1.39 -8.58 5.08
N ALA A 298 1.10 -7.68 6.04
CA ALA A 298 2.15 -7.23 6.96
C ALA A 298 2.67 -8.41 7.80
N TYR A 299 1.75 -9.27 8.22
CA TYR A 299 1.98 -10.56 8.85
C TYR A 299 1.02 -11.59 8.25
N ALA A 300 1.47 -12.83 8.10
CA ALA A 300 0.61 -13.92 7.62
C ALA A 300 -0.61 -14.10 8.56
N ALA A 301 -0.39 -14.02 9.87
CA ALA A 301 -1.46 -14.13 10.85
C ALA A 301 -2.55 -13.05 10.65
N GLN A 302 -2.19 -11.81 10.34
CA GLN A 302 -3.13 -10.73 10.02
C GLN A 302 -3.96 -11.05 8.77
N ALA A 303 -3.31 -11.53 7.71
CA ALA A 303 -4.01 -11.88 6.47
C ALA A 303 -4.97 -13.06 6.67
N ILE A 304 -4.57 -14.09 7.41
CA ILE A 304 -5.41 -15.23 7.77
C ILE A 304 -6.62 -14.77 8.60
N LEU A 305 -6.37 -13.93 9.60
CA LEU A 305 -7.42 -13.38 10.47
C LEU A 305 -8.48 -12.61 9.67
N CYS A 306 -8.04 -11.66 8.84
CA CYS A 306 -8.94 -10.91 7.97
C CYS A 306 -9.72 -11.81 7.01
N THR A 307 -9.08 -12.84 6.47
CA THR A 307 -9.71 -13.81 5.56
C THR A 307 -10.82 -14.58 6.25
N ARG A 308 -10.59 -15.06 7.47
CA ARG A 308 -11.59 -15.80 8.26
C ARG A 308 -12.75 -14.91 8.69
N GLU A 309 -12.46 -13.76 9.29
CA GLU A 309 -13.47 -12.86 9.85
C GLU A 309 -14.33 -12.15 8.80
N CYS A 310 -13.83 -11.99 7.58
CA CYS A 310 -14.61 -11.47 6.45
C CYS A 310 -15.13 -12.59 5.52
N ASN A 311 -14.83 -13.85 5.80
CA ASN A 311 -15.19 -14.99 4.94
C ASN A 311 -14.74 -14.80 3.48
N LEU A 312 -13.48 -14.37 3.29
CA LEU A 312 -12.91 -14.11 1.96
C LEU A 312 -12.55 -15.42 1.24
N ASP A 313 -12.80 -15.49 -0.06
CA ASP A 313 -12.38 -16.61 -0.90
C ASP A 313 -10.87 -16.58 -1.15
N LEU A 314 -10.13 -17.58 -0.66
CA LEU A 314 -8.69 -17.73 -0.79
C LEU A 314 -8.20 -17.70 -2.25
N ASN A 315 -9.02 -18.14 -3.20
CA ASN A 315 -8.69 -18.16 -4.61
C ASN A 315 -8.69 -16.76 -5.25
N LYS A 316 -9.33 -15.78 -4.58
CA LYS A 316 -9.42 -14.40 -5.03
C LYS A 316 -8.39 -13.49 -4.37
N ILE A 317 -7.72 -13.96 -3.29
CA ILE A 317 -6.80 -13.15 -2.51
C ILE A 317 -5.39 -13.23 -3.06
N ASN A 318 -4.79 -12.04 -3.32
CA ASN A 318 -3.38 -11.90 -3.69
C ASN A 318 -2.97 -12.95 -4.72
N ILE A 319 -3.71 -13.03 -5.82
CA ILE A 319 -3.57 -14.12 -6.81
C ILE A 319 -2.17 -14.18 -7.44
N ARG A 320 -1.38 -13.09 -7.31
CA ARG A 320 0.01 -13.01 -7.79
C ARG A 320 1.02 -12.79 -6.66
N GLY A 321 0.67 -13.20 -5.44
CA GLY A 321 1.48 -13.00 -4.24
C GLY A 321 1.29 -11.61 -3.62
N GLY A 322 1.61 -11.49 -2.35
CA GLY A 322 1.41 -10.29 -1.53
C GLY A 322 2.72 -9.75 -0.93
N ALA A 323 2.59 -8.92 0.11
CA ALA A 323 3.70 -8.20 0.73
C ALA A 323 4.73 -9.14 1.41
N LEU A 324 4.33 -10.32 1.87
CA LEU A 324 5.26 -11.32 2.41
C LEU A 324 6.32 -11.74 1.38
N SER A 325 5.94 -11.76 0.09
CA SER A 325 6.86 -12.14 -0.97
C SER A 325 7.68 -10.98 -1.52
N ARG A 326 7.26 -9.73 -1.34
CA ARG A 326 7.95 -8.57 -1.92
C ARG A 326 8.53 -7.61 -0.90
N GLY A 327 7.90 -7.43 0.26
CA GLY A 327 8.27 -6.46 1.28
C GLY A 327 7.19 -5.39 1.52
N HIS A 328 7.43 -4.54 2.53
CA HIS A 328 6.49 -3.55 3.04
C HIS A 328 7.11 -2.14 3.09
N PRO A 329 7.15 -1.40 1.97
CA PRO A 329 7.46 0.03 1.96
C PRO A 329 6.24 0.80 2.48
N ILE A 330 6.23 1.24 3.75
CA ILE A 330 5.07 1.74 4.51
C ILE A 330 4.20 2.67 3.66
N GLY A 331 4.70 3.83 3.28
CA GLY A 331 3.93 4.85 2.55
C GLY A 331 3.47 4.41 1.16
N ALA A 332 4.19 3.49 0.50
CA ALA A 332 3.85 3.00 -0.83
C ALA A 332 2.90 1.79 -0.81
N SER A 333 2.81 1.04 0.31
CA SER A 333 2.14 -0.27 0.32
C SER A 333 0.68 -0.21 -0.07
N GLY A 334 -0.09 0.76 0.44
CA GLY A 334 -1.49 0.92 0.05
C GLY A 334 -1.64 1.16 -1.45
N THR A 335 -0.77 1.98 -2.04
CA THR A 335 -0.80 2.23 -3.49
C THR A 335 -0.34 1.01 -4.29
N ILE A 336 0.62 0.24 -3.80
CA ILE A 336 1.01 -1.03 -4.45
C ILE A 336 -0.19 -1.97 -4.56
N LEU A 337 -1.00 -2.11 -3.50
CA LEU A 337 -2.23 -2.91 -3.55
C LEU A 337 -3.20 -2.36 -4.62
N ALA A 338 -3.37 -1.03 -4.69
CA ALA A 338 -4.25 -0.42 -5.68
C ALA A 338 -3.72 -0.57 -7.12
N VAL A 339 -2.40 -0.46 -7.37
CA VAL A 339 -1.77 -0.72 -8.68
C VAL A 339 -1.96 -2.18 -9.08
N ARG A 340 -1.75 -3.11 -8.15
CA ARG A 340 -2.00 -4.54 -8.38
C ARG A 340 -3.46 -4.77 -8.79
N LEU A 341 -4.39 -4.24 -7.99
CA LEU A 341 -5.82 -4.39 -8.21
C LEU A 341 -6.26 -3.77 -9.54
N PHE A 342 -5.77 -2.56 -9.85
CA PHE A 342 -6.03 -1.88 -11.12
C PHE A 342 -5.64 -2.76 -12.32
N ASN A 343 -4.45 -3.37 -12.28
CA ASN A 343 -3.96 -4.22 -13.37
C ASN A 343 -4.75 -5.54 -13.52
N GLU A 344 -5.34 -6.07 -12.45
CA GLU A 344 -6.24 -7.24 -12.54
C GLU A 344 -7.61 -6.84 -13.11
N VAL A 345 -8.17 -5.72 -12.64
CA VAL A 345 -9.53 -5.29 -12.96
C VAL A 345 -9.63 -4.73 -14.39
N ILE A 346 -8.68 -3.91 -14.86
CA ILE A 346 -8.76 -3.24 -16.16
C ILE A 346 -8.85 -4.18 -17.35
N ASN A 347 -8.29 -5.37 -17.22
CA ASN A 347 -8.22 -6.37 -18.29
C ASN A 347 -9.44 -7.30 -18.34
N VAL A 348 -10.33 -7.24 -17.32
CA VAL A 348 -11.50 -8.14 -17.24
C VAL A 348 -12.76 -7.29 -17.03
N PRO A 349 -13.47 -6.93 -18.12
CA PRO A 349 -14.67 -6.07 -18.05
C PRO A 349 -15.75 -6.62 -17.11
N GLY A 350 -16.43 -5.71 -16.42
CA GLY A 350 -17.53 -6.04 -15.50
C GLY A 350 -17.07 -6.62 -14.16
N THR A 351 -15.78 -6.54 -13.83
CA THR A 351 -15.25 -7.07 -12.56
C THR A 351 -15.17 -6.03 -11.46
N LEU A 352 -15.23 -6.53 -10.22
CA LEU A 352 -15.06 -5.76 -9.00
C LEU A 352 -13.83 -6.24 -8.25
N GLY A 353 -13.04 -5.31 -7.76
CA GLY A 353 -11.88 -5.61 -6.93
C GLY A 353 -11.88 -4.83 -5.62
N VAL A 354 -11.33 -5.41 -4.57
CA VAL A 354 -11.17 -4.78 -3.25
C VAL A 354 -9.71 -4.80 -2.84
N ALA A 355 -9.18 -3.66 -2.44
CA ALA A 355 -7.88 -3.55 -1.75
C ALA A 355 -8.11 -3.19 -0.29
N SER A 356 -7.37 -3.79 0.66
CA SER A 356 -7.47 -3.44 2.08
C SER A 356 -6.15 -3.60 2.82
N ILE A 357 -5.93 -2.71 3.80
CA ILE A 357 -4.69 -2.60 4.57
C ILE A 357 -4.97 -2.11 5.98
N ALA A 358 -4.16 -2.58 6.94
CA ALA A 358 -4.05 -2.03 8.28
C ALA A 358 -2.88 -1.04 8.38
N ALA A 359 -2.93 -0.17 9.38
CA ALA A 359 -1.81 0.69 9.75
C ALA A 359 -1.66 0.78 11.26
N ALA A 360 -0.43 0.99 11.72
CA ALA A 360 -0.11 1.23 13.13
C ALA A 360 -1.01 2.32 13.73
N GLY A 361 -1.35 2.18 15.01
CA GLY A 361 -2.34 3.01 15.70
C GLY A 361 -3.79 2.52 15.53
N GLY A 362 -4.02 1.28 15.05
CA GLY A 362 -5.36 0.69 14.96
C GLY A 362 -6.19 1.18 13.77
N ILE A 363 -5.57 1.56 12.67
CA ILE A 363 -6.24 2.12 11.49
C ILE A 363 -6.41 1.06 10.41
N GLY A 364 -7.56 1.07 9.72
CA GLY A 364 -7.83 0.26 8.53
C GLY A 364 -8.38 1.08 7.38
N SER A 365 -7.98 0.74 6.16
CA SER A 365 -8.53 1.32 4.94
C SER A 365 -8.91 0.24 3.94
N ALA A 366 -9.97 0.45 3.20
CA ALA A 366 -10.40 -0.40 2.09
C ALA A 366 -10.91 0.44 0.92
N MET A 367 -10.68 -0.05 -0.30
CA MET A 367 -11.09 0.62 -1.55
C MET A 367 -11.67 -0.41 -2.51
N MET A 368 -12.71 -0.03 -3.26
CA MET A 368 -13.32 -0.85 -4.30
C MET A 368 -13.13 -0.21 -5.66
N LEU A 369 -12.66 -1.02 -6.60
CA LEU A 369 -12.47 -0.66 -8.01
C LEU A 369 -13.43 -1.47 -8.88
N LYS A 370 -13.89 -0.87 -9.99
CA LYS A 370 -14.79 -1.47 -10.97
C LYS A 370 -14.30 -1.18 -12.40
N SER A 371 -14.19 -2.22 -13.25
CA SER A 371 -13.93 -2.10 -14.70
C SER A 371 -15.17 -1.86 -15.51
#